data_4070726de810dc0fd3189c51eafecf2c
#
_entry.id   4070726de810dc0fd3189c51eafecf2c
#
_cell.length_a   1.000
_cell.length_b   1.000
_cell.length_c   1.000
_cell.angle_alpha   90.00
_cell.angle_beta   90.00
_cell.angle_gamma   90.00
#
_symmetry.space_group_name_H-M   'P 1'
#
loop_
_entity.id
_entity.type
_entity.pdbx_description
1 polymer ?
#
loop_
_entity_poly.entity_id
_entity_poly.type
_entity_poly.pdbx_seq_one_letter_code
_entity_poly.pdbx_strand_id
1 'polypeptide(L)'
;FIHGDAAGYVADESVDVAACVGATWIAGGVAGTIELLARSLGAGGLILVGEPYWRQLPPTEAVAKGCLANAISDFLLLPALLASFGRLGYDVVEMVLADQDGWDRYEAAKWLTMRRWLEANPDDELAGEVRARLRSEPARYAACTREYLGWGVFALMGRE
;
A
#
# COMPACT_ATOMS: atom_id res chain seq x y z
N PHE A 1 12.57 -15.79 -10.21
CA PHE A 1 12.16 -14.37 -10.47
C PHE A 1 11.92 -14.21 -11.96
N ILE A 2 10.79 -13.60 -12.32
CA ILE A 2 10.45 -13.25 -13.69
C ILE A 2 10.54 -11.71 -13.79
N HIS A 3 11.33 -11.23 -14.76
CA HIS A 3 11.39 -9.81 -15.08
C HIS A 3 10.40 -9.50 -16.20
N GLY A 4 9.41 -8.67 -15.96
CA GLY A 4 8.39 -8.30 -16.92
C GLY A 4 7.30 -7.42 -16.33
N ASP A 5 6.28 -7.11 -17.13
CA ASP A 5 5.09 -6.41 -16.68
C ASP A 5 4.19 -7.38 -15.91
N ALA A 6 3.85 -7.02 -14.67
CA ALA A 6 2.97 -7.82 -13.82
C ALA A 6 1.48 -7.63 -14.14
N ALA A 7 1.11 -6.59 -14.91
CA ALA A 7 -0.29 -6.21 -15.14
C ALA A 7 -1.14 -7.27 -15.88
N GLY A 8 -0.53 -8.27 -16.46
CA GLY A 8 -1.24 -9.36 -17.15
C GLY A 8 -0.73 -10.74 -16.77
N TYR A 9 0.16 -10.81 -15.78
CA TYR A 9 0.80 -12.08 -15.43
C TYR A 9 -0.19 -13.06 -14.79
N VAL A 10 -0.20 -14.27 -15.31
CA VAL A 10 -0.91 -15.42 -14.73
C VAL A 10 0.10 -16.57 -14.68
N ALA A 11 0.15 -17.30 -13.57
CA ALA A 11 1.03 -18.44 -13.44
C ALA A 11 0.67 -19.56 -14.43
N ASP A 12 1.68 -20.25 -14.95
CA ASP A 12 1.48 -21.39 -15.88
C ASP A 12 0.81 -22.59 -15.20
N GLU A 13 1.09 -22.76 -13.91
CA GLU A 13 0.47 -23.76 -13.03
C GLU A 13 -0.27 -23.06 -11.89
N SER A 14 -1.35 -23.69 -11.41
CA SER A 14 -2.11 -23.14 -10.30
C SER A 14 -1.26 -23.12 -9.01
N VAL A 15 -1.43 -22.05 -8.23
CA VAL A 15 -0.72 -21.83 -6.97
C VAL A 15 -1.70 -21.84 -5.80
N ASP A 16 -1.21 -22.15 -4.60
CA ASP A 16 -2.01 -22.09 -3.37
C ASP A 16 -2.20 -20.66 -2.86
N VAL A 17 -1.24 -19.79 -3.13
CA VAL A 17 -1.26 -18.38 -2.69
C VAL A 17 -0.81 -17.46 -3.82
N ALA A 18 -1.62 -16.45 -4.10
CA ALA A 18 -1.26 -15.34 -4.99
C ALA A 18 -1.28 -14.01 -4.22
N ALA A 19 -0.25 -13.18 -4.37
CA ALA A 19 -0.07 -11.99 -3.56
C ALA A 19 0.23 -10.74 -4.38
N CYS A 20 -0.39 -9.63 -4.01
CA CYS A 20 -0.01 -8.28 -4.45
C CYS A 20 -0.02 -7.34 -3.25
N VAL A 21 1.16 -6.92 -2.82
CA VAL A 21 1.33 -6.07 -1.63
C VAL A 21 1.91 -4.73 -2.04
N GLY A 22 1.08 -3.68 -1.94
CA GLY A 22 1.47 -2.30 -2.25
C GLY A 22 1.59 -1.96 -3.73
N ALA A 23 0.94 -2.72 -4.62
CA ALA A 23 0.98 -2.50 -6.06
C ALA A 23 -0.37 -2.76 -6.76
N THR A 24 -1.49 -2.59 -6.07
CA THR A 24 -2.84 -2.87 -6.62
C THR A 24 -3.20 -2.00 -7.83
N TRP A 25 -2.48 -0.91 -8.04
CA TRP A 25 -2.59 -0.07 -9.25
C TRP A 25 -2.24 -0.81 -10.55
N ILE A 26 -1.47 -1.92 -10.51
CA ILE A 26 -1.04 -2.69 -11.70
C ILE A 26 -2.21 -3.23 -12.53
N ALA A 27 -3.34 -3.53 -11.90
CA ALA A 27 -4.54 -4.04 -12.55
C ALA A 27 -5.75 -3.10 -12.41
N GLY A 28 -5.49 -1.79 -12.26
CA GLY A 28 -6.54 -0.78 -12.17
C GLY A 28 -7.21 -0.67 -10.82
N GLY A 29 -6.54 -1.08 -9.74
CA GLY A 29 -7.02 -1.02 -8.36
C GLY A 29 -7.28 -2.39 -7.75
N VAL A 30 -7.82 -2.37 -6.53
CA VAL A 30 -8.02 -3.58 -5.70
C VAL A 30 -8.86 -4.64 -6.41
N ALA A 31 -9.98 -4.25 -7.04
CA ALA A 31 -10.88 -5.20 -7.70
C ALA A 31 -10.19 -5.93 -8.86
N GLY A 32 -9.60 -5.18 -9.79
CA GLY A 32 -8.90 -5.78 -10.92
C GLY A 32 -7.68 -6.60 -10.50
N THR A 33 -7.00 -6.20 -9.41
CA THR A 33 -5.88 -6.97 -8.86
C THR A 33 -6.36 -8.30 -8.28
N ILE A 34 -7.47 -8.33 -7.54
CA ILE A 34 -8.06 -9.58 -7.04
C ILE A 34 -8.45 -10.50 -8.20
N GLU A 35 -9.09 -9.96 -9.25
CA GLU A 35 -9.44 -10.72 -10.45
C GLU A 35 -8.20 -11.29 -11.16
N LEU A 36 -7.12 -10.52 -11.27
CA LEU A 36 -5.87 -10.97 -11.86
C LEU A 36 -5.25 -12.11 -11.04
N LEU A 37 -5.14 -11.95 -9.72
CA LEU A 37 -4.55 -12.95 -8.82
C LEU A 37 -5.37 -14.25 -8.80
N ALA A 38 -6.69 -14.15 -8.82
CA ALA A 38 -7.60 -15.29 -8.82
C ALA A 38 -7.37 -16.24 -10.00
N ARG A 39 -6.92 -15.72 -11.15
CA ARG A 39 -6.64 -16.52 -12.35
C ARG A 39 -5.47 -17.49 -12.19
N SER A 40 -4.61 -17.25 -11.20
CA SER A 40 -3.47 -18.11 -10.89
C SER A 40 -3.76 -19.12 -9.78
N LEU A 41 -4.92 -19.00 -9.08
CA LEU A 41 -5.21 -19.84 -7.92
C LEU A 41 -5.80 -21.19 -8.30
N GLY A 42 -5.40 -22.23 -7.53
CA GLY A 42 -6.11 -23.50 -7.48
C GLY A 42 -7.36 -23.43 -6.59
N ALA A 43 -8.13 -24.50 -6.55
CA ALA A 43 -9.32 -24.61 -5.71
C ALA A 43 -8.95 -24.42 -4.22
N GLY A 44 -9.67 -23.54 -3.52
CA GLY A 44 -9.39 -23.21 -2.11
C GLY A 44 -8.16 -22.31 -1.90
N GLY A 45 -7.58 -21.77 -2.96
CA GLY A 45 -6.41 -20.88 -2.90
C GLY A 45 -6.68 -19.55 -2.19
N LEU A 46 -5.61 -18.92 -1.73
CA LEU A 46 -5.60 -17.71 -0.92
C LEU A 46 -5.06 -16.52 -1.70
N ILE A 47 -5.75 -15.38 -1.64
CA ILE A 47 -5.23 -14.10 -2.12
C ILE A 47 -4.69 -13.29 -0.94
N LEU A 48 -3.48 -12.74 -1.06
CA LEU A 48 -2.96 -11.73 -0.14
C LEU A 48 -2.93 -10.37 -0.85
N VAL A 49 -3.69 -9.41 -0.33
CA VAL A 49 -3.69 -8.02 -0.82
C VAL A 49 -3.17 -7.09 0.24
N GLY A 50 -2.12 -6.34 -0.07
CA GLY A 50 -1.64 -5.24 0.78
C GLY A 50 -2.14 -3.91 0.23
N GLU A 51 -2.93 -3.17 1.03
CA GLU A 51 -3.62 -1.97 0.59
C GLU A 51 -3.60 -0.87 1.65
N PRO A 52 -3.40 0.40 1.25
CA PRO A 52 -3.66 1.54 2.11
C PRO A 52 -5.16 1.75 2.30
N TYR A 53 -5.52 2.33 3.42
CA TYR A 53 -6.90 2.72 3.72
C TYR A 53 -6.94 3.99 4.57
N TRP A 54 -8.04 4.72 4.53
CA TRP A 54 -8.24 5.80 5.48
C TRP A 54 -8.63 5.26 6.86
N ARG A 55 -7.87 5.62 7.89
CA ARG A 55 -8.23 5.38 9.30
C ARG A 55 -9.40 6.28 9.69
N GLN A 56 -9.37 7.52 9.20
CA GLN A 56 -10.44 8.51 9.19
C GLN A 56 -10.32 9.36 7.93
N LEU A 57 -11.41 9.91 7.46
CA LEU A 57 -11.38 10.73 6.25
C LEU A 57 -10.54 11.98 6.46
N PRO A 58 -9.61 12.30 5.57
CA PRO A 58 -8.93 13.59 5.58
C PRO A 58 -9.94 14.72 5.45
N PRO A 59 -9.81 15.82 6.23
CA PRO A 59 -10.75 16.93 6.18
C PRO A 59 -10.72 17.72 4.87
N THR A 60 -9.64 17.62 4.11
CA THR A 60 -9.44 18.34 2.84
C THR A 60 -8.57 17.51 1.88
N GLU A 61 -8.69 17.81 0.58
CA GLU A 61 -7.79 17.27 -0.45
C GLU A 61 -6.30 17.60 -0.20
N ALA A 62 -6.01 18.74 0.43
CA ALA A 62 -4.65 19.11 0.78
C ALA A 62 -4.05 18.15 1.82
N VAL A 63 -4.84 17.70 2.80
CA VAL A 63 -4.41 16.70 3.79
C VAL A 63 -4.26 15.33 3.13
N ALA A 64 -5.16 14.93 2.23
CA ALA A 64 -5.02 13.70 1.46
C ALA A 64 -3.71 13.68 0.64
N LYS A 65 -3.38 14.78 -0.05
CA LYS A 65 -2.09 14.95 -0.73
C LYS A 65 -0.91 14.90 0.23
N GLY A 66 -1.06 15.42 1.45
CA GLY A 66 -0.10 15.26 2.53
C GLY A 66 0.12 13.79 2.94
N CYS A 67 -0.86 12.92 2.72
CA CYS A 67 -0.75 11.46 2.89
C CYS A 67 -0.22 10.75 1.63
N LEU A 68 0.22 11.49 0.62
CA LEU A 68 0.68 10.99 -0.69
C LEU A 68 -0.43 10.34 -1.55
N ALA A 69 -1.70 10.63 -1.26
CA ALA A 69 -2.82 10.34 -2.15
C ALA A 69 -3.01 11.50 -3.16
N ASN A 70 -3.57 11.23 -4.33
CA ASN A 70 -3.93 12.29 -5.28
C ASN A 70 -5.26 12.95 -4.88
N ALA A 71 -6.19 12.16 -4.32
CA ALA A 71 -7.50 12.60 -3.87
C ALA A 71 -7.98 11.79 -2.64
N ILE A 72 -8.97 12.31 -1.91
CA ILE A 72 -9.64 11.58 -0.82
C ILE A 72 -10.27 10.28 -1.33
N SER A 73 -10.75 10.27 -2.58
CA SER A 73 -11.35 9.09 -3.21
C SER A 73 -10.39 7.96 -3.54
N ASP A 74 -9.07 8.16 -3.45
CA ASP A 74 -8.08 7.12 -3.79
C ASP A 74 -8.14 5.93 -2.84
N PHE A 75 -8.49 6.16 -1.57
CA PHE A 75 -8.58 5.10 -0.59
C PHE A 75 -9.95 5.07 0.09
N LEU A 76 -10.35 3.88 0.49
CA LEU A 76 -11.56 3.66 1.27
C LEU A 76 -11.27 3.72 2.77
N LEU A 77 -12.28 4.02 3.57
CA LEU A 77 -12.25 3.72 5.00
C LEU A 77 -12.15 2.20 5.19
N LEU A 78 -11.47 1.73 6.24
CA LEU A 78 -11.29 0.30 6.49
C LEU A 78 -12.60 -0.52 6.43
N PRO A 79 -13.72 -0.12 7.06
CA PRO A 79 -14.97 -0.87 6.93
C PRO A 79 -15.48 -0.97 5.50
N ALA A 80 -15.30 0.09 4.71
CA ALA A 80 -15.72 0.11 3.30
C ALA A 80 -14.81 -0.75 2.42
N LEU A 81 -13.50 -0.79 2.72
CA LEU A 81 -12.54 -1.67 2.07
C LEU A 81 -12.89 -3.15 2.33
N LEU A 82 -13.13 -3.52 3.59
CA LEU A 82 -13.54 -4.89 3.96
C LEU A 82 -14.86 -5.28 3.26
N ALA A 83 -15.84 -4.37 3.25
CA ALA A 83 -17.11 -4.61 2.54
C ALA A 83 -16.91 -4.77 1.02
N SER A 84 -15.89 -4.12 0.44
CA SER A 84 -15.60 -4.26 -1.00
C SER A 84 -15.14 -5.68 -1.35
N PHE A 85 -14.32 -6.33 -0.52
CA PHE A 85 -13.95 -7.73 -0.70
C PHE A 85 -15.16 -8.65 -0.72
N GLY A 86 -16.11 -8.44 0.21
CA GLY A 86 -17.37 -9.19 0.23
C GLY A 86 -18.19 -9.02 -1.04
N ARG A 87 -18.25 -7.80 -1.62
CA ARG A 87 -18.94 -7.57 -2.90
C ARG A 87 -18.26 -8.24 -4.09
N LEU A 88 -16.96 -8.46 -4.02
CA LEU A 88 -16.19 -9.19 -5.02
C LEU A 88 -16.31 -10.72 -4.87
N GLY A 89 -17.05 -11.22 -3.87
CA GLY A 89 -17.27 -12.65 -3.66
C GLY A 89 -16.20 -13.31 -2.77
N TYR A 90 -15.48 -12.54 -1.95
CA TYR A 90 -14.43 -13.04 -1.07
C TYR A 90 -14.78 -12.83 0.40
N ASP A 91 -14.38 -13.78 1.22
CA ASP A 91 -14.33 -13.63 2.67
C ASP A 91 -12.92 -13.21 3.11
N VAL A 92 -12.86 -12.25 4.03
CA VAL A 92 -11.62 -11.91 4.72
C VAL A 92 -11.40 -12.94 5.81
N VAL A 93 -10.38 -13.78 5.67
CA VAL A 93 -10.09 -14.87 6.60
C VAL A 93 -8.97 -14.53 7.59
N GLU A 94 -8.14 -13.53 7.26
CA GLU A 94 -7.11 -12.97 8.13
C GLU A 94 -6.82 -11.53 7.72
N MET A 95 -6.42 -10.68 8.65
CA MET A 95 -5.87 -9.36 8.35
C MET A 95 -4.79 -8.97 9.35
N VAL A 96 -3.75 -8.33 8.83
CA VAL A 96 -2.67 -7.72 9.62
C VAL A 96 -2.62 -6.24 9.29
N LEU A 97 -2.95 -5.40 10.26
CA LEU A 97 -2.87 -3.96 10.12
C LEU A 97 -1.54 -3.46 10.71
N ALA A 98 -0.86 -2.59 9.98
CA ALA A 98 0.33 -1.93 10.51
C ALA A 98 -0.04 -1.10 11.73
N ASP A 99 0.62 -1.36 12.85
CA ASP A 99 0.48 -0.56 14.06
C ASP A 99 1.20 0.80 13.92
N GLN A 100 0.92 1.70 14.83
CA GLN A 100 1.49 3.04 14.76
C GLN A 100 3.00 3.04 14.95
N ASP A 101 3.52 2.18 15.82
CA ASP A 101 4.96 2.05 16.05
C ASP A 101 5.68 1.48 14.83
N GLY A 102 5.08 0.54 14.11
CA GLY A 102 5.58 0.00 12.85
C GLY A 102 5.66 1.09 11.78
N TRP A 103 4.62 1.91 11.63
CA TRP A 103 4.62 3.06 10.74
C TRP A 103 5.69 4.09 11.10
N ASP A 104 5.77 4.48 12.37
CA ASP A 104 6.74 5.46 12.86
C ASP A 104 8.17 5.00 12.56
N ARG A 105 8.51 3.72 12.81
CA ARG A 105 9.82 3.14 12.50
C ARG A 105 10.10 3.09 10.99
N TYR A 106 9.11 2.72 10.19
CA TYR A 106 9.25 2.67 8.73
C TYR A 106 9.56 4.05 8.14
N GLU A 107 8.84 5.08 8.56
CA GLU A 107 9.07 6.45 8.11
C GLU A 107 10.41 7.01 8.62
N ALA A 108 10.74 6.79 9.90
CA ALA A 108 12.02 7.22 10.46
C ALA A 108 13.23 6.55 9.78
N ALA A 109 13.13 5.30 9.35
CA ALA A 109 14.17 4.62 8.60
C ALA A 109 14.45 5.29 7.24
N LYS A 110 13.42 5.82 6.58
CA LYS A 110 13.57 6.60 5.34
C LYS A 110 14.33 7.91 5.60
N TRP A 111 14.00 8.60 6.68
CA TRP A 111 14.70 9.85 7.05
C TRP A 111 16.17 9.60 7.38
N LEU A 112 16.48 8.53 8.12
CA LEU A 112 17.84 8.12 8.39
C LEU A 112 18.60 7.77 7.10
N THR A 113 17.95 7.11 6.16
CA THR A 113 18.54 6.79 4.85
C THR A 113 18.87 8.05 4.07
N MET A 114 17.95 9.01 4.00
CA MET A 114 18.20 10.33 3.38
C MET A 114 19.36 11.06 4.06
N ARG A 115 19.42 11.03 5.40
CA ARG A 115 20.51 11.68 6.15
C ARG A 115 21.86 11.06 5.82
N ARG A 116 21.97 9.73 5.84
CA ARG A 116 23.21 9.00 5.50
C ARG A 116 23.64 9.23 4.05
N TRP A 117 22.66 9.26 3.14
CA TRP A 117 22.95 9.55 1.74
C TRP A 117 23.54 10.95 1.57
N LEU A 118 22.99 11.96 2.24
CA LEU A 118 23.53 13.34 2.22
C LEU A 118 24.95 13.44 2.78
N GLU A 119 25.29 12.64 3.79
CA GLU A 119 26.65 12.58 4.35
C GLU A 119 27.65 11.96 3.34
N ALA A 120 27.21 10.96 2.60
CA ALA A 120 28.03 10.29 1.59
C ALA A 120 28.11 11.06 0.26
N ASN A 121 27.13 11.94 -0.04
CA ASN A 121 26.99 12.63 -1.33
C ASN A 121 26.70 14.13 -1.13
N PRO A 122 27.58 14.89 -0.43
CA PRO A 122 27.29 16.28 -0.06
C PRO A 122 27.15 17.23 -1.25
N ASP A 123 27.87 16.94 -2.33
CA ASP A 123 27.98 17.76 -3.53
C ASP A 123 27.17 17.21 -4.72
N ASP A 124 26.35 16.17 -4.50
CA ASP A 124 25.47 15.62 -5.53
C ASP A 124 24.40 16.64 -5.94
N GLU A 125 24.03 16.64 -7.21
CA GLU A 125 23.02 17.56 -7.76
C GLU A 125 21.65 17.45 -7.04
N LEU A 126 21.31 16.25 -6.51
CA LEU A 126 20.09 16.00 -5.75
C LEU A 126 20.18 16.37 -4.26
N ALA A 127 21.39 16.71 -3.75
CA ALA A 127 21.60 16.95 -2.32
C ALA A 127 20.72 18.10 -1.78
N GLY A 128 20.47 19.12 -2.60
CA GLY A 128 19.57 20.23 -2.26
C GLY A 128 18.12 19.76 -2.04
N GLU A 129 17.61 18.96 -2.96
CA GLU A 129 16.25 18.41 -2.92
C GLU A 129 16.08 17.43 -1.73
N VAL A 130 17.00 16.47 -1.58
CA VAL A 130 16.99 15.50 -0.48
C VAL A 130 17.03 16.19 0.88
N ARG A 131 17.82 17.28 1.00
CA ARG A 131 17.91 18.08 2.23
C ARG A 131 16.59 18.80 2.53
N ALA A 132 15.95 19.37 1.52
CA ALA A 132 14.65 20.02 1.67
C ALA A 132 13.58 19.01 2.07
N ARG A 133 13.55 17.85 1.43
CA ARG A 133 12.66 16.75 1.73
C ARG A 133 12.86 16.24 3.16
N LEU A 134 14.08 15.97 3.59
CA LEU A 134 14.39 15.52 4.95
C LEU A 134 13.88 16.49 6.02
N ARG A 135 13.88 17.80 5.74
CA ARG A 135 13.38 18.84 6.67
C ARG A 135 11.85 18.85 6.77
N SER A 136 11.15 18.57 5.67
CA SER A 136 9.68 18.68 5.61
C SER A 136 8.95 17.37 5.95
N GLU A 137 9.53 16.21 5.60
CA GLU A 137 8.88 14.90 5.72
C GLU A 137 8.43 14.56 7.15
N PRO A 138 9.23 14.78 8.23
CA PRO A 138 8.77 14.42 9.57
C PRO A 138 7.51 15.17 10.00
N ALA A 139 7.43 16.47 9.71
CA ALA A 139 6.26 17.29 10.05
C ALA A 139 5.05 16.90 9.19
N ARG A 140 5.25 16.66 7.88
CA ARG A 140 4.21 16.17 6.98
C ARG A 140 3.66 14.82 7.45
N TYR A 141 4.54 13.88 7.77
CA TYR A 141 4.16 12.56 8.28
C TYR A 141 3.31 12.68 9.54
N ALA A 142 3.76 13.44 10.53
CA ALA A 142 3.06 13.60 11.79
C ALA A 142 1.67 14.25 11.62
N ALA A 143 1.56 15.26 10.75
CA ALA A 143 0.31 15.99 10.53
C ALA A 143 -0.68 15.28 9.59
N CYS A 144 -0.20 14.41 8.71
CA CYS A 144 -1.04 13.80 7.67
C CYS A 144 -1.04 12.26 7.76
N THR A 145 0.02 11.60 7.30
CA THR A 145 0.05 10.13 7.15
C THR A 145 -0.23 9.43 8.48
N ARG A 146 0.43 9.86 9.56
CA ARG A 146 0.30 9.26 10.89
C ARG A 146 -1.13 9.32 11.42
N GLU A 147 -1.84 10.39 11.11
CA GLU A 147 -3.21 10.62 11.59
C GLU A 147 -4.25 9.89 10.74
N TYR A 148 -4.13 9.99 9.42
CA TYR A 148 -5.22 9.63 8.51
C TYR A 148 -5.01 8.31 7.77
N LEU A 149 -3.76 7.91 7.46
CA LEU A 149 -3.49 6.76 6.62
C LEU A 149 -3.17 5.51 7.45
N GLY A 150 -3.82 4.41 7.11
CA GLY A 150 -3.52 3.06 7.57
C GLY A 150 -2.98 2.20 6.43
N TRP A 151 -2.40 1.08 6.79
CA TRP A 151 -1.93 0.04 5.89
C TRP A 151 -2.32 -1.32 6.43
N GLY A 152 -2.76 -2.22 5.56
CA GLY A 152 -3.10 -3.58 5.95
C GLY A 152 -2.77 -4.60 4.88
N VAL A 153 -2.49 -5.82 5.30
CA VAL A 153 -2.47 -7.00 4.44
C VAL A 153 -3.68 -7.85 4.79
N PHE A 154 -4.46 -8.20 3.79
CA PHE A 154 -5.73 -8.93 3.91
C PHE A 154 -5.59 -10.26 3.20
N ALA A 155 -5.92 -11.35 3.91
CA ALA A 155 -6.02 -12.68 3.34
C ALA A 155 -7.47 -12.97 2.96
N LEU A 156 -7.68 -13.32 1.70
CA LEU A 156 -9.00 -13.47 1.09
C LEU A 156 -9.18 -14.89 0.55
N MET A 157 -10.34 -15.50 0.80
CA MET A 157 -10.76 -16.75 0.17
C MET A 157 -12.05 -16.54 -0.62
N GLY A 158 -12.12 -17.11 -1.81
CA GLY A 158 -13.34 -17.08 -2.62
C GLY A 158 -14.49 -17.79 -1.92
N ARG A 159 -15.70 -17.24 -2.01
CA ARG A 159 -16.92 -17.93 -1.58
C ARG A 159 -17.26 -19.02 -2.59
N GLU A 160 -17.65 -20.18 -2.07
CA GLU A 160 -18.17 -21.28 -2.89
C GLU A 160 -19.52 -20.90 -3.54
#